data_96c5e77450837c5f6c754c2d41a81d21
#
_entry.id   96c5e77450837c5f6c754c2d41a81d21
#
_cell.length_a   1.000
_cell.length_b   1.000
_cell.length_c   1.000
_cell.angle_alpha   90.00
_cell.angle_beta   90.00
_cell.angle_gamma   90.00
#
_symmetry.space_group_name_H-M   'P 1'
#
loop_
_entity.id
_entity.type
_entity.pdbx_description
1 polymer ?
#
loop_
_entity_poly.entity_id
_entity_poly.type
_entity_poly.pdbx_seq_one_letter_code
_entity_poly.pdbx_strand_id
1 'polypeptide(L)'
;MTVEGPDGPRQFALPNTSPINVYNALSAVALLAEFGLAKDRIAQCMDQLTIVESRFSKVELKGRGLVLHLAKGQNPIACSQACANVQQAPGKKTVLLLLDDAHDAAHSVENTAWLYDTDFEFLNQPDILQVAVAGPRHWDVAVRLLMAGLPQEKLIHWEDPHQAAAALEVEAPDTVFVLYDLYSVDLAKEVKGKLLQRMALLPPKEPQPGKEAAGHEN
;
A
#
# COMPACT_ATOMS: atom_id res chain seq x y z
N MET A 1 -15.69 14.05 5.95
CA MET A 1 -14.98 15.24 6.48
C MET A 1 -15.96 16.37 6.63
N THR A 2 -16.01 17.03 7.77
CA THR A 2 -16.81 18.24 7.99
C THR A 2 -15.90 19.45 7.95
N VAL A 3 -16.24 20.44 7.13
CA VAL A 3 -15.50 21.71 7.02
C VAL A 3 -16.39 22.82 7.51
N GLU A 4 -15.93 23.57 8.51
CA GLU A 4 -16.58 24.78 9.00
C GLU A 4 -16.17 25.98 8.14
N GLY A 5 -17.08 26.89 7.92
CA GLY A 5 -16.83 28.10 7.14
C GLY A 5 -17.85 29.18 7.46
N PRO A 6 -17.73 30.38 6.87
CA PRO A 6 -18.64 31.50 7.13
C PRO A 6 -20.12 31.15 6.97
N ASP A 7 -20.45 30.24 6.04
CA ASP A 7 -21.82 29.81 5.75
C ASP A 7 -22.26 28.57 6.57
N GLY A 8 -21.51 28.22 7.60
CA GLY A 8 -21.74 27.06 8.46
C GLY A 8 -21.00 25.78 8.04
N PRO A 9 -21.19 24.69 8.80
CA PRO A 9 -20.53 23.42 8.54
C PRO A 9 -21.09 22.72 7.30
N ARG A 10 -20.20 22.14 6.49
CA ARG A 10 -20.55 21.32 5.33
C ARG A 10 -19.83 19.98 5.35
N GLN A 11 -20.52 18.90 5.04
CA GLN A 11 -19.93 17.57 4.92
C GLN A 11 -19.44 17.31 3.49
N PHE A 12 -18.27 16.68 3.39
CA PHE A 12 -17.66 16.22 2.14
C PHE A 12 -17.28 14.76 2.28
N ALA A 13 -17.67 13.93 1.33
CA ALA A 13 -17.22 12.55 1.25
C ALA A 13 -15.72 12.49 0.89
N LEU A 14 -15.05 11.51 1.43
CA LEU A 14 -13.65 11.23 1.11
C LEU A 14 -13.53 9.75 0.74
N PRO A 15 -12.87 9.42 -0.36
CA PRO A 15 -12.63 8.03 -0.73
C PRO A 15 -11.65 7.32 0.24
N ASN A 16 -10.92 8.10 1.05
CA ASN A 16 -9.99 7.63 2.06
C ASN A 16 -9.83 8.69 3.15
N THR A 17 -9.81 8.26 4.41
CA THR A 17 -9.74 9.13 5.59
C THR A 17 -8.35 9.26 6.21
N SER A 18 -7.28 8.84 5.49
CA SER A 18 -5.91 9.07 5.97
C SER A 18 -5.65 10.58 6.15
N PRO A 19 -4.85 11.00 7.14
CA PRO A 19 -4.56 12.41 7.40
C PRO A 19 -4.11 13.18 6.16
N ILE A 20 -3.24 12.60 5.33
CA ILE A 20 -2.75 13.22 4.10
C ILE A 20 -3.91 13.48 3.12
N ASN A 21 -4.83 12.51 2.95
CA ASN A 21 -5.97 12.69 2.06
C ASN A 21 -6.96 13.72 2.60
N VAL A 22 -7.13 13.80 3.92
CA VAL A 22 -7.94 14.85 4.55
C VAL A 22 -7.36 16.23 4.26
N TYR A 23 -6.04 16.42 4.45
CA TYR A 23 -5.38 17.70 4.13
C TYR A 23 -5.44 18.04 2.65
N ASN A 24 -5.22 17.09 1.76
CA ASN A 24 -5.32 17.31 0.32
C ASN A 24 -6.74 17.71 -0.09
N ALA A 25 -7.75 17.02 0.43
CA ALA A 25 -9.14 17.34 0.17
C ALA A 25 -9.53 18.73 0.73
N LEU A 26 -9.10 19.04 1.96
CA LEU A 26 -9.35 20.35 2.58
C LEU A 26 -8.73 21.47 1.74
N SER A 27 -7.48 21.30 1.30
CA SER A 27 -6.80 22.27 0.42
C SER A 27 -7.53 22.46 -0.90
N ALA A 28 -8.00 21.38 -1.52
CA ALA A 28 -8.77 21.44 -2.76
C ALA A 28 -10.11 22.14 -2.55
N VAL A 29 -10.85 21.80 -1.48
CA VAL A 29 -12.13 22.47 -1.14
C VAL A 29 -11.93 23.95 -0.91
N ALA A 30 -10.91 24.34 -0.12
CA ALA A 30 -10.62 25.74 0.17
C ALA A 30 -10.29 26.51 -1.11
N LEU A 31 -9.42 25.96 -1.98
CA LEU A 31 -9.03 26.58 -3.24
C LEU A 31 -10.23 26.76 -4.18
N LEU A 32 -11.04 25.71 -4.37
CA LEU A 32 -12.20 25.76 -5.24
C LEU A 32 -13.26 26.73 -4.74
N ALA A 33 -13.47 26.82 -3.42
CA ALA A 33 -14.37 27.80 -2.82
C ALA A 33 -13.87 29.23 -3.06
N GLU A 34 -12.55 29.47 -2.94
CA GLU A 34 -11.95 30.78 -3.21
C GLU A 34 -12.07 31.18 -4.69
N PHE A 35 -12.05 30.22 -5.62
CA PHE A 35 -12.37 30.44 -7.02
C PHE A 35 -13.88 30.65 -7.30
N GLY A 36 -14.71 30.70 -6.26
CA GLY A 36 -16.13 31.01 -6.36
C GLY A 36 -17.03 29.81 -6.69
N LEU A 37 -16.54 28.57 -6.60
CA LEU A 37 -17.39 27.40 -6.74
C LEU A 37 -18.26 27.23 -5.49
N ALA A 38 -19.56 26.98 -5.69
CA ALA A 38 -20.48 26.72 -4.59
C ALA A 38 -20.08 25.42 -3.86
N LYS A 39 -20.04 25.43 -2.52
CA LYS A 39 -19.66 24.29 -1.69
C LYS A 39 -20.50 23.05 -1.96
N ASP A 40 -21.79 23.22 -2.27
CA ASP A 40 -22.68 22.12 -2.65
C ASP A 40 -22.22 21.43 -3.94
N ARG A 41 -21.76 22.20 -4.91
CA ARG A 41 -21.24 21.66 -6.17
C ARG A 41 -19.94 20.91 -5.93
N ILE A 42 -19.05 21.43 -5.08
CA ILE A 42 -17.81 20.77 -4.71
C ILE A 42 -18.13 19.44 -4.01
N ALA A 43 -19.06 19.42 -3.04
CA ALA A 43 -19.47 18.21 -2.33
C ALA A 43 -20.02 17.15 -3.30
N GLN A 44 -20.92 17.52 -4.21
CA GLN A 44 -21.46 16.61 -5.23
C GLN A 44 -20.37 16.00 -6.12
N CYS A 45 -19.35 16.76 -6.50
CA CYS A 45 -18.23 16.23 -7.27
C CYS A 45 -17.36 15.29 -6.43
N MET A 46 -17.16 15.60 -5.15
CA MET A 46 -16.38 14.75 -4.25
C MET A 46 -17.04 13.41 -3.96
N ASP A 47 -18.37 13.33 -3.94
CA ASP A 47 -19.13 12.08 -3.79
C ASP A 47 -18.86 11.08 -4.93
N GLN A 48 -18.38 11.55 -6.07
CA GLN A 48 -18.07 10.73 -7.25
C GLN A 48 -16.59 10.35 -7.34
N LEU A 49 -15.76 10.84 -6.42
CA LEU A 49 -14.32 10.55 -6.46
C LEU A 49 -14.05 9.09 -6.06
N THR A 50 -13.24 8.44 -6.86
CA THR A 50 -12.71 7.10 -6.57
C THR A 50 -11.19 7.16 -6.44
N ILE A 51 -10.63 6.23 -5.67
CA ILE A 51 -9.17 6.07 -5.60
C ILE A 51 -8.71 5.54 -6.96
N VAL A 52 -7.68 6.18 -7.51
CA VAL A 52 -7.08 5.74 -8.77
C VAL A 52 -6.48 4.35 -8.59
N GLU A 53 -6.84 3.40 -9.46
CA GLU A 53 -6.38 2.00 -9.39
C GLU A 53 -4.84 1.85 -9.37
N SER A 54 -4.13 2.79 -10.00
CA SER A 54 -2.66 2.83 -9.94
C SER A 54 -2.10 3.15 -8.56
N ARG A 55 -2.91 3.58 -7.59
CA ARG A 55 -2.47 3.82 -6.21
C ARG A 55 -2.84 2.70 -5.26
N PHE A 56 -3.96 2.05 -5.50
CA PHE A 56 -4.45 0.94 -4.69
C PHE A 56 -5.33 0.04 -5.55
N SER A 57 -5.00 -1.23 -5.61
CA SER A 57 -5.77 -2.23 -6.33
C SER A 57 -5.86 -3.48 -5.48
N LYS A 58 -7.07 -4.02 -5.29
CA LYS A 58 -7.31 -5.25 -4.56
C LYS A 58 -8.01 -6.26 -5.47
N VAL A 59 -7.52 -7.49 -5.45
CA VAL A 59 -8.13 -8.64 -6.13
C VAL A 59 -8.32 -9.74 -5.11
N GLU A 60 -9.50 -10.35 -5.09
CA GLU A 60 -9.80 -11.52 -4.29
C GLU A 60 -9.80 -12.76 -5.18
N LEU A 61 -9.05 -13.78 -4.79
CA LEU A 61 -8.95 -15.03 -5.52
C LEU A 61 -8.93 -16.22 -4.57
N LYS A 62 -9.93 -17.11 -4.67
CA LYS A 62 -10.03 -18.32 -3.86
C LYS A 62 -9.89 -18.08 -2.35
N GLY A 63 -10.50 -17.03 -1.83
CA GLY A 63 -10.47 -16.68 -0.41
C GLY A 63 -9.16 -16.02 0.06
N ARG A 64 -8.31 -15.58 -0.87
CA ARG A 64 -7.08 -14.82 -0.59
C ARG A 64 -7.10 -13.48 -1.29
N GLY A 65 -6.64 -12.44 -0.61
CA GLY A 65 -6.49 -11.11 -1.18
C GLY A 65 -5.11 -10.91 -1.80
N LEU A 66 -5.05 -10.22 -2.92
CA LEU A 66 -3.82 -9.63 -3.46
C LEU A 66 -4.01 -8.11 -3.56
N VAL A 67 -3.21 -7.37 -2.83
CA VAL A 67 -3.27 -5.91 -2.75
C VAL A 67 -2.01 -5.31 -3.34
N LEU A 68 -2.18 -4.45 -4.32
CA LEU A 68 -1.12 -3.57 -4.81
C LEU A 68 -1.31 -2.19 -4.23
N HIS A 69 -0.28 -1.66 -3.59
CA HIS A 69 -0.33 -0.36 -2.93
C HIS A 69 0.91 0.47 -3.28
N LEU A 70 0.68 1.63 -3.88
CA LEU A 70 1.74 2.59 -4.18
C LEU A 70 2.28 3.18 -2.87
N ALA A 71 3.47 2.78 -2.49
CA ALA A 71 4.12 3.21 -1.25
C ALA A 71 4.97 4.47 -1.44
N LYS A 72 5.33 4.83 -2.67
CA LYS A 72 6.20 5.96 -3.03
C LYS A 72 7.53 5.91 -2.26
N GLY A 73 8.45 5.06 -2.68
CA GLY A 73 9.85 5.12 -2.25
C GLY A 73 10.38 6.57 -2.29
N GLN A 74 11.43 6.86 -1.56
CA GLN A 74 11.96 8.22 -1.37
C GLN A 74 11.01 9.23 -0.67
N ASN A 75 9.78 8.82 -0.35
CA ASN A 75 8.86 9.59 0.50
C ASN A 75 8.56 8.82 1.78
N PRO A 76 9.32 9.04 2.88
CA PRO A 76 9.20 8.24 4.10
C PRO A 76 7.80 8.28 4.72
N ILE A 77 7.11 9.41 4.66
CA ILE A 77 5.76 9.55 5.21
C ILE A 77 4.77 8.67 4.44
N ALA A 78 4.81 8.70 3.11
CA ALA A 78 3.92 7.90 2.28
C ALA A 78 4.23 6.40 2.41
N CYS A 79 5.52 6.04 2.47
CA CYS A 79 5.96 4.67 2.67
C CYS A 79 5.56 4.13 4.05
N SER A 80 5.77 4.91 5.13
CA SER A 80 5.31 4.56 6.48
C SER A 80 3.80 4.35 6.53
N GLN A 81 3.03 5.21 5.87
CA GLN A 81 1.58 5.04 5.79
C GLN A 81 1.17 3.76 5.06
N ALA A 82 1.89 3.39 3.99
CA ALA A 82 1.64 2.12 3.30
C ALA A 82 1.94 0.91 4.20
N CYS A 83 3.02 0.96 4.97
CA CYS A 83 3.36 -0.07 5.97
C CYS A 83 2.32 -0.12 7.10
N ALA A 84 1.85 1.02 7.60
CA ALA A 84 0.78 1.10 8.59
C ALA A 84 -0.54 0.49 8.08
N ASN A 85 -0.89 0.69 6.80
CA ASN A 85 -2.06 0.08 6.19
C ASN A 85 -1.94 -1.45 6.13
N VAL A 86 -0.73 -1.98 5.88
CA VAL A 86 -0.46 -3.43 5.98
C VAL A 86 -0.65 -3.92 7.41
N GLN A 87 -0.11 -3.21 8.40
CA GLN A 87 -0.27 -3.56 9.81
C GLN A 87 -1.75 -3.65 10.22
N GLN A 88 -2.56 -2.67 9.82
CA GLN A 88 -3.98 -2.57 10.18
C GLN A 88 -4.86 -3.59 9.44
N ALA A 89 -4.39 -4.15 8.35
CA ALA A 89 -5.16 -5.14 7.60
C ALA A 89 -5.37 -6.41 8.44
N PRO A 90 -6.59 -6.98 8.43
CA PRO A 90 -6.90 -8.16 9.21
C PRO A 90 -6.28 -9.43 8.62
N GLY A 91 -6.02 -10.42 9.49
CA GLY A 91 -5.55 -11.75 9.10
C GLY A 91 -4.05 -11.84 8.84
N LYS A 92 -3.61 -13.03 8.44
CA LYS A 92 -2.19 -13.30 8.14
C LYS A 92 -1.79 -12.63 6.82
N LYS A 93 -0.61 -12.07 6.79
CA LYS A 93 -0.12 -11.26 5.67
C LYS A 93 1.26 -11.70 5.21
N THR A 94 1.51 -11.53 3.93
CA THR A 94 2.84 -11.60 3.32
C THR A 94 3.05 -10.33 2.50
N VAL A 95 4.24 -9.78 2.51
CA VAL A 95 4.54 -8.48 1.91
C VAL A 95 5.69 -8.62 0.93
N LEU A 96 5.53 -8.07 -0.27
CA LEU A 96 6.62 -7.86 -1.23
C LEU A 96 6.87 -6.36 -1.38
N LEU A 97 8.11 -5.94 -1.17
CA LEU A 97 8.56 -4.56 -1.32
C LEU A 97 9.30 -4.40 -2.66
N LEU A 98 8.77 -3.54 -3.53
CA LEU A 98 9.35 -3.12 -4.80
C LEU A 98 9.59 -1.60 -4.73
N LEU A 99 10.41 -1.18 -3.77
CA LEU A 99 10.60 0.23 -3.41
C LEU A 99 11.84 0.86 -4.06
N ASP A 100 12.52 0.07 -4.88
CA ASP A 100 13.72 0.52 -5.53
C ASP A 100 13.41 1.45 -6.69
N ASP A 101 14.16 2.51 -6.77
CA ASP A 101 14.15 3.46 -7.86
C ASP A 101 15.17 3.04 -8.92
N ALA A 102 14.74 2.21 -9.86
CA ALA A 102 15.58 1.84 -11.01
C ALA A 102 15.93 3.05 -11.91
N HIS A 103 15.39 4.22 -11.61
CA HIS A 103 15.58 5.44 -12.41
C HIS A 103 16.99 6.00 -12.29
N ASP A 104 17.60 5.82 -11.11
CA ASP A 104 18.94 6.34 -10.82
C ASP A 104 20.08 5.34 -11.10
N ALA A 105 19.73 4.13 -11.51
CA ALA A 105 20.64 2.98 -11.57
C ALA A 105 21.88 3.17 -12.46
N ALA A 106 21.88 4.13 -13.39
CA ALA A 106 22.97 4.23 -14.34
C ALA A 106 24.07 5.23 -13.96
N HIS A 107 23.77 6.31 -13.22
CA HIS A 107 24.72 7.44 -13.11
C HIS A 107 24.63 8.28 -11.82
N SER A 108 23.83 7.95 -10.83
CA SER A 108 23.71 8.75 -9.62
C SER A 108 24.00 7.97 -8.34
N VAL A 109 24.46 8.70 -7.32
CA VAL A 109 24.49 8.20 -5.95
C VAL A 109 23.07 8.36 -5.39
N GLU A 110 22.32 7.29 -5.36
CA GLU A 110 21.00 7.30 -4.76
C GLU A 110 21.06 7.66 -3.28
N ASN A 111 20.23 8.60 -2.86
CA ASN A 111 20.07 8.93 -1.46
C ASN A 111 19.17 7.93 -0.76
N THR A 112 19.73 7.00 0.00
CA THR A 112 19.01 5.99 0.77
C THR A 112 18.59 6.46 2.18
N ALA A 113 18.81 7.73 2.54
CA ALA A 113 18.49 8.24 3.87
C ALA A 113 16.99 8.11 4.21
N TRP A 114 16.12 8.21 3.21
CA TRP A 114 14.67 8.03 3.37
C TRP A 114 14.29 6.67 3.97
N LEU A 115 15.10 5.62 3.78
CA LEU A 115 14.88 4.32 4.38
C LEU A 115 14.89 4.38 5.91
N TYR A 116 15.76 5.23 6.48
CA TYR A 116 15.90 5.39 7.92
C TYR A 116 14.83 6.29 8.53
N ASP A 117 14.19 7.12 7.72
CA ASP A 117 13.05 7.96 8.10
C ASP A 117 11.70 7.25 7.90
N THR A 118 11.70 6.05 7.31
CA THR A 118 10.51 5.24 7.10
C THR A 118 10.26 4.30 8.27
N ASP A 119 9.02 4.27 8.78
CA ASP A 119 8.58 3.40 9.89
C ASP A 119 8.32 1.96 9.41
N PHE A 120 9.35 1.25 8.99
CA PHE A 120 9.27 -0.17 8.64
C PHE A 120 8.94 -1.06 9.84
N GLU A 121 9.01 -0.55 11.05
CA GLU A 121 8.60 -1.16 12.30
C GLU A 121 7.14 -1.64 12.25
N PHE A 122 6.29 -1.00 11.44
CA PHE A 122 4.92 -1.47 11.17
C PHE A 122 4.87 -2.87 10.53
N LEU A 123 5.93 -3.32 9.86
CA LEU A 123 6.01 -4.64 9.28
C LEU A 123 6.51 -5.72 10.26
N ASN A 124 6.97 -5.34 11.45
CA ASN A 124 7.37 -6.28 12.48
C ASN A 124 6.16 -6.69 13.33
N GLN A 125 5.28 -7.51 12.78
CA GLN A 125 4.07 -7.98 13.43
C GLN A 125 3.99 -9.51 13.44
N PRO A 126 3.33 -10.11 14.47
CA PRO A 126 3.18 -11.57 14.56
C PRO A 126 2.44 -12.18 13.36
N ASP A 127 1.46 -11.46 12.82
CA ASP A 127 0.61 -11.89 11.72
C ASP A 127 1.19 -11.61 10.32
N ILE A 128 2.37 -10.98 10.24
CA ILE A 128 3.18 -10.93 9.03
C ILE A 128 4.05 -12.16 8.99
N LEU A 129 3.77 -13.04 8.03
CA LEU A 129 4.44 -14.33 7.89
C LEU A 129 5.79 -14.19 7.21
N GLN A 130 5.88 -13.33 6.21
CA GLN A 130 7.09 -13.12 5.42
C GLN A 130 7.09 -11.71 4.83
N VAL A 131 8.29 -11.12 4.76
CA VAL A 131 8.57 -9.91 3.99
C VAL A 131 9.62 -10.24 2.95
N ALA A 132 9.31 -10.04 1.69
CA ALA A 132 10.22 -10.14 0.56
C ALA A 132 10.63 -8.74 0.11
N VAL A 133 11.91 -8.58 -0.22
CA VAL A 133 12.44 -7.35 -0.80
C VAL A 133 13.02 -7.66 -2.16
N ALA A 134 12.76 -6.81 -3.15
CA ALA A 134 13.32 -6.99 -4.48
C ALA A 134 13.79 -5.69 -5.11
N GLY A 135 14.78 -5.83 -6.01
CA GLY A 135 15.39 -4.75 -6.75
C GLY A 135 16.88 -4.57 -6.47
N PRO A 136 17.59 -3.71 -7.19
CA PRO A 136 19.03 -3.48 -7.03
C PRO A 136 19.46 -3.09 -5.61
N ARG A 137 18.59 -2.42 -4.85
CA ARG A 137 18.83 -2.01 -3.44
C ARG A 137 18.30 -2.98 -2.40
N HIS A 138 18.00 -4.22 -2.78
CA HIS A 138 17.42 -5.21 -1.87
C HIS A 138 18.22 -5.41 -0.57
N TRP A 139 19.53 -5.26 -0.60
CA TRP A 139 20.38 -5.35 0.60
C TRP A 139 20.16 -4.18 1.56
N ASP A 140 20.08 -2.94 1.05
CA ASP A 140 19.89 -1.76 1.90
C ASP A 140 18.54 -1.84 2.63
N VAL A 141 17.48 -2.20 1.90
CA VAL A 141 16.15 -2.36 2.47
C VAL A 141 16.09 -3.55 3.44
N ALA A 142 16.75 -4.67 3.11
CA ALA A 142 16.82 -5.85 3.99
C ALA A 142 17.50 -5.51 5.33
N VAL A 143 18.64 -4.81 5.30
CA VAL A 143 19.33 -4.35 6.50
C VAL A 143 18.42 -3.43 7.32
N ARG A 144 17.73 -2.49 6.68
CA ARG A 144 16.81 -1.58 7.38
C ARG A 144 15.64 -2.33 8.04
N LEU A 145 15.10 -3.36 7.40
CA LEU A 145 14.04 -4.20 7.98
C LEU A 145 14.55 -4.99 9.21
N LEU A 146 15.77 -5.52 9.16
CA LEU A 146 16.39 -6.15 10.34
C LEU A 146 16.57 -5.14 11.49
N MET A 147 16.97 -3.91 11.19
CA MET A 147 17.04 -2.83 12.18
C MET A 147 15.67 -2.44 12.74
N ALA A 148 14.60 -2.59 11.97
CA ALA A 148 13.22 -2.44 12.43
C ALA A 148 12.73 -3.60 13.31
N GLY A 149 13.59 -4.59 13.57
CA GLY A 149 13.30 -5.75 14.40
C GLY A 149 12.61 -6.90 13.68
N LEU A 150 12.51 -6.87 12.33
CA LEU A 150 11.94 -7.99 11.59
C LEU A 150 12.85 -9.23 11.78
N PRO A 151 12.30 -10.39 12.22
CA PRO A 151 13.09 -11.62 12.35
C PRO A 151 13.67 -12.06 11.01
N GLN A 152 14.93 -12.48 11.04
CA GLN A 152 15.65 -12.88 9.82
C GLN A 152 14.97 -14.03 9.07
N GLU A 153 14.35 -14.96 9.78
CA GLU A 153 13.61 -16.08 9.20
C GLU A 153 12.34 -15.68 8.45
N LYS A 154 11.85 -14.46 8.67
CA LYS A 154 10.72 -13.88 7.93
C LYS A 154 11.15 -13.07 6.72
N LEU A 155 12.44 -12.78 6.59
CA LEU A 155 12.98 -11.91 5.55
C LEU A 155 13.58 -12.72 4.41
N ILE A 156 13.13 -12.47 3.19
CA ILE A 156 13.81 -12.92 1.97
C ILE A 156 14.11 -11.70 1.08
N HIS A 157 15.17 -11.76 0.32
CA HIS A 157 15.51 -10.66 -0.59
C HIS A 157 16.19 -11.20 -1.86
N TRP A 158 15.91 -10.51 -2.98
CA TRP A 158 16.37 -10.87 -4.31
C TRP A 158 16.65 -9.62 -5.14
N GLU A 159 17.68 -9.63 -5.95
CA GLU A 159 17.87 -8.57 -6.92
C GLU A 159 16.77 -8.60 -8.00
N ASP A 160 16.43 -9.80 -8.48
CA ASP A 160 15.36 -9.99 -9.46
C ASP A 160 13.97 -10.05 -8.80
N PRO A 161 13.07 -9.09 -9.08
CA PRO A 161 11.70 -9.07 -8.55
C PRO A 161 10.88 -10.32 -8.93
N HIS A 162 11.18 -10.94 -10.05
CA HIS A 162 10.47 -12.13 -10.48
C HIS A 162 10.87 -13.36 -9.66
N GLN A 163 12.12 -13.44 -9.22
CA GLN A 163 12.57 -14.47 -8.29
C GLN A 163 11.97 -14.27 -6.91
N ALA A 164 11.92 -13.01 -6.43
CA ALA A 164 11.24 -12.69 -5.18
C ALA A 164 9.74 -13.08 -5.22
N ALA A 165 9.05 -12.76 -6.30
CA ALA A 165 7.66 -13.15 -6.49
C ALA A 165 7.47 -14.67 -6.58
N ALA A 166 8.44 -15.41 -7.12
CA ALA A 166 8.40 -16.87 -7.18
C ALA A 166 8.65 -17.52 -5.80
N ALA A 167 9.50 -16.91 -4.96
CA ALA A 167 9.81 -17.39 -3.62
C ALA A 167 8.82 -16.94 -2.53
N LEU A 168 7.96 -15.97 -2.83
CA LEU A 168 7.02 -15.40 -1.88
C LEU A 168 6.01 -16.43 -1.38
N GLU A 169 5.76 -16.46 -0.07
CA GLU A 169 4.71 -17.27 0.54
C GLU A 169 3.32 -16.72 0.15
N VAL A 170 2.52 -17.52 -0.55
CA VAL A 170 1.19 -17.13 -1.06
C VAL A 170 0.06 -18.07 -0.64
N GLU A 171 0.38 -19.22 -0.02
CA GLU A 171 -0.61 -20.22 0.39
C GLU A 171 -1.17 -19.93 1.78
N ALA A 172 -0.28 -19.68 2.75
CA ALA A 172 -0.66 -19.49 4.14
C ALA A 172 -1.30 -18.11 4.44
N PRO A 173 -0.94 -16.98 3.81
CA PRO A 173 -1.52 -15.69 4.14
C PRO A 173 -2.98 -15.56 3.72
N ASP A 174 -3.73 -14.67 4.40
CA ASP A 174 -5.06 -14.23 4.00
C ASP A 174 -4.95 -13.15 2.92
N THR A 175 -3.89 -12.34 2.99
CA THR A 175 -3.64 -11.27 2.04
C THR A 175 -2.15 -11.18 1.71
N VAL A 176 -1.84 -11.09 0.44
CA VAL A 176 -0.52 -10.77 -0.10
C VAL A 176 -0.51 -9.29 -0.47
N PHE A 177 0.45 -8.53 0.05
CA PHE A 177 0.66 -7.13 -0.28
C PHE A 177 1.86 -6.96 -1.19
N VAL A 178 1.73 -6.13 -2.21
CA VAL A 178 2.83 -5.64 -3.03
C VAL A 178 2.90 -4.13 -2.84
N LEU A 179 3.91 -3.66 -2.12
CA LEU A 179 4.19 -2.24 -1.96
C LEU A 179 5.22 -1.85 -3.01
N TYR A 180 4.89 -0.86 -3.84
CA TYR A 180 5.73 -0.51 -4.99
C TYR A 180 5.92 1.00 -5.12
N ASP A 181 6.98 1.38 -5.83
CA ASP A 181 7.28 2.77 -6.16
C ASP A 181 6.58 3.23 -7.43
N LEU A 182 6.56 4.55 -7.63
CA LEU A 182 5.96 5.19 -8.80
C LEU A 182 6.60 4.70 -10.11
N TYR A 183 7.91 4.48 -10.10
CA TYR A 183 8.66 4.00 -11.29
C TYR A 183 8.57 2.49 -11.49
N SER A 184 8.09 1.76 -10.49
CA SER A 184 7.91 0.29 -10.53
C SER A 184 6.48 -0.14 -10.88
N VAL A 185 5.64 0.74 -11.41
CA VAL A 185 4.21 0.45 -11.70
C VAL A 185 4.05 -0.72 -12.68
N ASP A 186 4.80 -0.73 -13.76
CA ASP A 186 4.68 -1.79 -14.77
C ASP A 186 5.26 -3.11 -14.26
N LEU A 187 6.39 -3.06 -13.56
CA LEU A 187 6.94 -4.21 -12.85
C LEU A 187 5.95 -4.78 -11.82
N ALA A 188 5.28 -3.92 -11.06
CA ALA A 188 4.27 -4.35 -10.09
C ALA A 188 3.07 -5.05 -10.77
N LYS A 189 2.67 -4.60 -11.97
CA LYS A 189 1.63 -5.29 -12.76
C LYS A 189 2.09 -6.68 -13.25
N GLU A 190 3.33 -6.80 -13.70
CA GLU A 190 3.90 -8.09 -14.12
C GLU A 190 3.98 -9.06 -12.93
N VAL A 191 4.49 -8.60 -11.79
CA VAL A 191 4.55 -9.35 -10.55
C VAL A 191 3.16 -9.77 -10.09
N LYS A 192 2.16 -8.86 -10.14
CA LYS A 192 0.75 -9.16 -9.88
C LYS A 192 0.28 -10.35 -10.72
N GLY A 193 0.55 -10.32 -12.03
CA GLY A 193 0.17 -11.40 -12.93
C GLY A 193 0.74 -12.75 -12.50
N LYS A 194 2.03 -12.80 -12.16
CA LYS A 194 2.69 -14.02 -11.65
C LYS A 194 2.11 -14.51 -10.33
N LEU A 195 1.86 -13.61 -9.39
CA LEU A 195 1.28 -13.96 -8.09
C LEU A 195 -0.15 -14.51 -8.27
N LEU A 196 -0.98 -13.90 -9.12
CA LEU A 196 -2.32 -14.39 -9.43
C LEU A 196 -2.29 -15.79 -10.07
N GLN A 197 -1.34 -16.05 -10.98
CA GLN A 197 -1.16 -17.37 -11.57
C GLN A 197 -0.83 -18.42 -10.48
N ARG A 198 0.09 -18.12 -9.56
CA ARG A 198 0.43 -19.00 -8.43
C ARG A 198 -0.76 -19.24 -7.52
N MET A 199 -1.46 -18.17 -7.13
CA MET A 199 -2.66 -18.26 -6.27
C MET A 199 -3.80 -19.05 -6.94
N ALA A 200 -3.92 -18.98 -8.27
CA ALA A 200 -4.92 -19.74 -9.03
C ALA A 200 -4.70 -21.26 -8.98
N LEU A 201 -3.48 -21.73 -8.77
CA LEU A 201 -3.15 -23.14 -8.63
C LEU A 201 -3.44 -23.70 -7.23
N LEU A 202 -3.61 -22.83 -6.23
CA LEU A 202 -3.88 -23.24 -4.85
C LEU A 202 -5.35 -23.67 -4.67
N PRO A 203 -5.62 -24.57 -3.69
CA PRO A 203 -6.98 -24.86 -3.30
C PRO A 203 -7.67 -23.61 -2.72
N PRO A 204 -9.01 -23.53 -2.77
CA PRO A 204 -9.75 -22.48 -2.08
C PRO A 204 -9.39 -22.48 -0.59
N LYS A 205 -9.22 -21.30 -0.01
CA LYS A 205 -9.02 -21.13 1.42
C LYS A 205 -10.39 -21.14 2.09
N GLU A 206 -10.55 -21.98 3.08
CA GLU A 206 -11.80 -22.01 3.86
C GLU A 206 -12.01 -20.67 4.59
N PRO A 207 -13.22 -20.13 4.62
CA PRO A 207 -13.50 -18.92 5.37
C PRO A 207 -13.18 -19.15 6.85
N GLN A 208 -12.37 -18.28 7.44
CA GLN A 208 -12.12 -18.33 8.88
C GLN A 208 -13.45 -18.04 9.61
N PRO A 209 -13.84 -18.84 10.61
CA PRO A 209 -15.02 -18.55 11.41
C PRO A 209 -14.82 -17.22 12.15
N GLY A 210 -15.56 -16.18 11.77
CA GLY A 210 -15.51 -14.84 12.37
C GLY A 210 -15.54 -13.65 11.41
N LYS A 211 -15.57 -13.87 10.10
CA LYS A 211 -15.70 -12.79 9.09
C LYS A 211 -17.10 -12.68 8.49
N GLU A 212 -18.17 -12.93 9.27
CA GLU A 212 -19.51 -12.51 8.86
C GLU A 212 -19.76 -11.07 9.30
N ALA A 213 -20.11 -10.25 8.31
CA ALA A 213 -20.82 -8.98 8.43
C ALA A 213 -20.09 -7.80 9.11
N ALA A 214 -19.14 -7.17 8.42
CA ALA A 214 -19.03 -5.72 8.42
C ALA A 214 -19.19 -5.22 6.96
N GLY A 215 -20.29 -5.60 6.36
CA GLY A 215 -20.72 -5.18 5.04
C GLY A 215 -22.18 -4.79 5.09
N HIS A 216 -22.48 -3.55 4.82
CA HIS A 216 -23.79 -2.95 4.59
C HIS A 216 -24.66 -2.71 5.84
N GLU A 217 -24.40 -1.59 6.50
CA GLU A 217 -25.49 -0.74 6.97
C GLU A 217 -25.17 0.71 6.62
N ASN A 218 -25.96 1.23 5.67
CA ASN A 218 -26.27 2.61 5.25
C ASN A 218 -25.15 3.62 5.05
#